data_57719a6d708bfe9576010116bccdbd3a
#
_entry.id   57719a6d708bfe9576010116bccdbd3a
#
_cell.length_a   1.000
_cell.length_b   1.000
_cell.length_c   1.000
_cell.angle_alpha   90.00
_cell.angle_beta   90.00
_cell.angle_gamma   90.00
#
_symmetry.space_group_name_H-M   'P 1'
#
loop_
_entity.id
_entity.type
_entity.pdbx_description
1 polymer ?
#
loop_
_entity_poly.entity_id
_entity_poly.type
_entity_poly.pdbx_seq_one_letter_code
_entity_poly.pdbx_strand_id
1 'polypeptide(L)'
;MYKTLACKMIGAAMMVTVGAFAAFAQTAGAPTPRGSTVTPVPPDVLKELAPTGKLRAALNRGNGVLVQGTPQDPRGVTVDLSRELARRTGLPLEFVTYEAAGKVFEALKAGAWDVAFFAIEPVRAADVDFTAPYVLIEGTYMVLKDSPLKVVADVDRPGVRIAVGVGSAYDLYLTRNLKNATLVRAKTGGGRAMIDLFMADKLEAAAGVKQPLVEYAATDPKVRVMDGRFQVIEQAMGTPKGRTAAARYLHAFVEEMKASGFVADALKRSNQPAAEVAPPSAM
;
A
#
# COMPACT_ATOMS: atom_id res chain seq x y z
N MET A 1 -7.16 -19.48 -67.41
CA MET A 1 -7.96 -18.70 -68.40
C MET A 1 -7.75 -17.25 -68.06
N TYR A 2 -6.84 -16.57 -68.73
CA TYR A 2 -7.01 -15.50 -69.70
C TYR A 2 -7.90 -14.34 -69.21
N LYS A 3 -7.54 -13.08 -69.17
CA LYS A 3 -6.77 -12.27 -70.14
C LYS A 3 -6.27 -10.96 -69.51
N THR A 4 -5.05 -10.64 -69.78
CA THR A 4 -4.42 -9.33 -69.90
C THR A 4 -5.19 -8.35 -70.76
N LEU A 5 -5.16 -7.03 -70.44
CA LEU A 5 -5.14 -6.00 -71.49
C LEU A 5 -4.37 -4.76 -70.98
N ALA A 6 -3.34 -4.47 -71.72
CA ALA A 6 -2.57 -3.23 -71.64
C ALA A 6 -3.15 -2.23 -72.69
N CYS A 7 -3.12 -0.96 -72.40
CA CYS A 7 -3.16 0.07 -73.43
C CYS A 7 -2.45 1.38 -73.04
N LYS A 8 -1.65 1.77 -73.91
CA LYS A 8 -0.61 2.76 -74.16
C LYS A 8 -1.03 4.24 -74.06
N MET A 9 -0.06 5.00 -73.54
CA MET A 9 0.54 6.24 -74.03
C MET A 9 -0.35 7.30 -74.74
N ILE A 10 -0.15 8.54 -74.33
CA ILE A 10 0.39 9.63 -75.20
C ILE A 10 0.68 10.88 -74.29
N GLY A 11 1.88 11.44 -74.46
CA GLY A 11 2.41 12.56 -73.73
C GLY A 11 2.01 13.93 -74.32
N ALA A 12 2.21 14.94 -73.51
CA ALA A 12 2.45 16.34 -73.99
C ALA A 12 3.35 17.02 -72.95
N ALA A 13 4.50 17.41 -73.43
CA ALA A 13 5.42 18.27 -72.73
C ALA A 13 4.93 19.74 -72.84
N MET A 14 4.97 20.48 -71.73
CA MET A 14 4.90 21.90 -71.72
C MET A 14 5.91 22.49 -70.72
N MET A 15 6.99 23.02 -71.25
CA MET A 15 7.96 23.87 -70.55
C MET A 15 7.29 25.17 -70.14
N VAL A 16 7.40 25.55 -68.87
CA VAL A 16 7.28 26.93 -68.42
C VAL A 16 8.36 27.23 -67.39
N THR A 17 9.03 28.30 -67.63
CA THR A 17 10.25 28.89 -67.07
C THR A 17 10.14 29.25 -65.55
N VAL A 18 11.21 28.96 -64.88
CA VAL A 18 11.97 29.61 -63.81
C VAL A 18 11.41 30.94 -63.26
N GLY A 19 11.08 30.88 -61.96
CA GLY A 19 11.03 32.05 -61.09
C GLY A 19 11.61 31.64 -59.75
N ALA A 20 12.88 31.95 -59.47
CA ALA A 20 13.53 31.74 -58.20
C ALA A 20 13.02 32.76 -57.16
N PHE A 21 12.19 32.34 -56.23
CA PHE A 21 11.96 33.04 -54.96
C PHE A 21 12.65 32.28 -53.87
N ALA A 22 13.75 32.81 -53.37
CA ALA A 22 14.39 32.34 -52.14
C ALA A 22 13.51 32.75 -50.96
N ALA A 23 12.68 31.81 -50.47
CA ALA A 23 12.00 31.96 -49.21
C ALA A 23 12.95 31.49 -48.11
N PHE A 24 13.44 32.39 -47.28
CA PHE A 24 14.10 32.10 -46.04
C PHE A 24 13.07 31.42 -45.11
N ALA A 25 13.11 30.09 -45.03
CA ALA A 25 12.41 29.34 -44.01
C ALA A 25 13.16 29.54 -42.68
N GLN A 26 12.66 30.43 -41.83
CA GLN A 26 13.00 30.42 -40.40
C GLN A 26 12.51 29.10 -39.84
N THR A 27 13.44 28.19 -39.59
CA THR A 27 13.19 27.00 -38.78
C THR A 27 12.93 27.45 -37.36
N ALA A 28 11.64 27.58 -37.01
CA ALA A 28 11.23 27.65 -35.61
C ALA A 28 11.75 26.38 -34.90
N GLY A 29 12.76 26.55 -34.06
CA GLY A 29 13.29 25.46 -33.24
C GLY A 29 12.15 24.82 -32.43
N ALA A 30 11.95 23.52 -32.62
CA ALA A 30 11.05 22.77 -31.81
C ALA A 30 11.42 22.97 -30.34
N PRO A 31 10.43 23.18 -29.43
CA PRO A 31 10.73 23.31 -28.02
C PRO A 31 11.39 22.04 -27.55
N THR A 32 12.65 22.11 -27.13
CA THR A 32 13.32 21.03 -26.42
C THR A 32 12.44 20.62 -25.23
N PRO A 33 12.12 19.32 -25.05
CA PRO A 33 11.40 18.88 -23.88
C PRO A 33 12.20 19.31 -22.66
N ARG A 34 11.60 20.15 -21.81
CA ARG A 34 12.18 20.49 -20.51
C ARG A 34 12.41 19.18 -19.78
N GLY A 35 13.64 18.73 -19.72
CA GLY A 35 14.03 17.62 -18.87
C GLY A 35 13.56 17.95 -17.46
N SER A 36 12.71 17.08 -16.90
CA SER A 36 12.36 17.14 -15.48
C SER A 36 13.67 17.09 -14.72
N THR A 37 14.09 18.20 -14.15
CA THR A 37 15.25 18.26 -13.24
C THR A 37 14.84 17.47 -11.99
N VAL A 38 15.14 16.18 -12.00
CA VAL A 38 15.04 15.37 -10.79
C VAL A 38 16.05 15.95 -9.81
N THR A 39 15.58 16.64 -8.79
CA THR A 39 16.45 17.15 -7.73
C THR A 39 17.20 15.96 -7.13
N PRO A 40 18.53 15.97 -7.11
CA PRO A 40 19.30 14.87 -6.54
C PRO A 40 18.89 14.62 -5.10
N VAL A 41 18.70 13.35 -4.75
CA VAL A 41 18.40 12.97 -3.36
C VAL A 41 19.65 13.25 -2.50
N PRO A 42 19.51 13.97 -1.37
CA PRO A 42 20.63 14.30 -0.50
C PRO A 42 21.40 13.06 -0.03
N PRO A 43 22.75 13.11 0.05
CA PRO A 43 23.56 11.96 0.45
C PRO A 43 23.26 11.40 1.84
N ASP A 44 22.88 12.25 2.79
CA ASP A 44 22.46 11.84 4.14
C ASP A 44 21.16 11.02 4.12
N VAL A 45 20.21 11.40 3.26
CA VAL A 45 18.99 10.62 3.02
C VAL A 45 19.34 9.23 2.49
N LEU A 46 20.21 9.15 1.47
CA LEU A 46 20.61 7.87 0.87
C LEU A 46 21.31 6.97 1.90
N LYS A 47 22.20 7.55 2.71
CA LYS A 47 22.92 6.84 3.78
C LYS A 47 21.96 6.28 4.84
N GLU A 48 20.95 7.05 5.24
CA GLU A 48 19.96 6.61 6.24
C GLU A 48 18.94 5.61 5.67
N LEU A 49 18.54 5.75 4.40
CA LEU A 49 17.62 4.80 3.74
C LEU A 49 18.28 3.47 3.39
N ALA A 50 19.58 3.45 3.15
CA ALA A 50 20.29 2.25 2.70
C ALA A 50 21.66 2.11 3.40
N PRO A 51 21.70 1.96 4.73
CA PRO A 51 22.99 1.85 5.47
C PRO A 51 23.77 0.60 5.08
N THR A 52 23.13 -0.39 4.46
CA THR A 52 23.77 -1.63 3.94
C THR A 52 24.03 -1.58 2.43
N GLY A 53 23.83 -0.43 1.79
CA GLY A 53 23.93 -0.27 0.33
C GLY A 53 22.67 -0.68 -0.43
N LYS A 54 21.62 -1.15 0.27
CA LYS A 54 20.32 -1.51 -0.29
C LYS A 54 19.18 -0.94 0.54
N LEU A 55 18.11 -0.54 -0.10
CA LEU A 55 16.84 -0.18 0.53
C LEU A 55 16.08 -1.46 0.87
N ARG A 56 16.07 -1.86 2.15
CA ARG A 56 15.33 -3.04 2.61
C ARG A 56 13.93 -2.61 3.03
N ALA A 57 12.92 -2.99 2.23
CA ALA A 57 11.52 -2.66 2.47
C ALA A 57 10.78 -3.84 3.11
N ALA A 58 10.28 -3.66 4.33
CA ALA A 58 9.51 -4.68 5.05
C ALA A 58 8.07 -4.71 4.59
N LEU A 59 7.61 -5.88 4.14
CA LEU A 59 6.26 -6.13 3.67
C LEU A 59 5.48 -6.99 4.68
N ASN A 60 4.33 -6.50 5.13
CA ASN A 60 3.38 -7.25 5.96
C ASN A 60 2.38 -8.01 5.08
N ARG A 61 2.64 -9.27 4.78
CA ARG A 61 1.76 -10.13 3.97
C ARG A 61 0.47 -10.53 4.71
N GLY A 62 0.42 -10.38 6.03
CA GLY A 62 -0.79 -10.58 6.83
C GLY A 62 -1.89 -9.56 6.59
N ASN A 63 -1.60 -8.49 5.81
CA ASN A 63 -2.58 -7.49 5.40
C ASN A 63 -2.77 -7.52 3.87
N GLY A 64 -3.73 -8.33 3.40
CA GLY A 64 -4.03 -8.50 1.99
C GLY A 64 -4.54 -7.24 1.27
N VAL A 65 -4.98 -6.23 2.00
CA VAL A 65 -5.33 -4.92 1.41
C VAL A 65 -4.10 -4.20 0.86
N LEU A 66 -2.96 -4.34 1.54
CA LEU A 66 -1.74 -3.59 1.22
C LEU A 66 -0.71 -4.40 0.45
N VAL A 67 -0.66 -5.72 0.69
CA VAL A 67 0.31 -6.64 0.07
C VAL A 67 -0.40 -7.90 -0.39
N GLN A 68 -0.32 -8.20 -1.67
CA GLN A 68 -0.83 -9.40 -2.31
C GLN A 68 0.33 -10.17 -3.00
N GLY A 69 -0.01 -11.30 -3.60
CA GLY A 69 0.94 -12.12 -4.34
C GLY A 69 1.77 -13.06 -3.45
N THR A 70 2.91 -13.49 -3.96
CA THR A 70 3.85 -14.38 -3.28
C THR A 70 5.07 -13.61 -2.76
N PRO A 71 5.89 -14.19 -1.88
CA PRO A 71 7.17 -13.56 -1.48
C PRO A 71 8.10 -13.27 -2.66
N GLN A 72 8.02 -14.07 -3.72
CA GLN A 72 8.84 -13.92 -4.93
C GLN A 72 8.26 -12.92 -5.93
N ASP A 73 6.94 -12.75 -5.93
CA ASP A 73 6.23 -11.77 -6.78
C ASP A 73 5.20 -10.99 -5.94
N PRO A 74 5.66 -10.12 -5.04
CA PRO A 74 4.75 -9.31 -4.22
C PRO A 74 4.13 -8.19 -5.07
N ARG A 75 2.87 -7.86 -4.75
CA ARG A 75 2.06 -6.81 -5.39
C ARG A 75 1.34 -5.99 -4.34
N GLY A 76 0.75 -4.87 -4.74
CA GLY A 76 -0.05 -4.02 -3.90
C GLY A 76 0.57 -2.66 -3.64
N VAL A 77 -0.21 -1.76 -3.02
CA VAL A 77 0.16 -0.35 -2.83
C VAL A 77 1.50 -0.19 -2.09
N THR A 78 1.78 -1.03 -1.10
CA THR A 78 3.05 -1.01 -0.35
C THR A 78 4.25 -1.34 -1.24
N VAL A 79 4.07 -2.32 -2.13
CA VAL A 79 5.11 -2.75 -3.09
C VAL A 79 5.36 -1.67 -4.13
N ASP A 80 4.28 -1.06 -4.64
CA ASP A 80 4.37 0.04 -5.62
C ASP A 80 5.09 1.26 -5.02
N LEU A 81 4.76 1.64 -3.78
CA LEU A 81 5.46 2.73 -3.06
C LEU A 81 6.94 2.41 -2.84
N SER A 82 7.27 1.17 -2.48
CA SER A 82 8.68 0.75 -2.30
C SER A 82 9.47 0.82 -3.60
N ARG A 83 8.87 0.37 -4.71
CA ARG A 83 9.49 0.44 -6.05
C ARG A 83 9.70 1.88 -6.52
N GLU A 84 8.71 2.75 -6.29
CA GLU A 84 8.81 4.16 -6.64
C GLU A 84 9.86 4.89 -5.78
N LEU A 85 9.93 4.58 -4.49
CA LEU A 85 10.98 5.11 -3.62
C LEU A 85 12.38 4.70 -4.10
N ALA A 86 12.58 3.42 -4.43
CA ALA A 86 13.84 2.90 -4.94
C ALA A 86 14.20 3.55 -6.29
N ARG A 87 13.24 3.70 -7.20
CA ARG A 87 13.44 4.37 -8.49
C ARG A 87 13.90 5.83 -8.34
N ARG A 88 13.31 6.57 -7.39
CA ARG A 88 13.67 7.98 -7.13
C ARG A 88 15.03 8.15 -6.49
N THR A 89 15.35 7.24 -5.57
CA THR A 89 16.60 7.29 -4.82
C THR A 89 17.76 6.65 -5.58
N GLY A 90 17.50 5.86 -6.62
CA GLY A 90 18.50 5.08 -7.34
C GLY A 90 19.07 3.91 -6.51
N LEU A 91 18.45 3.60 -5.38
CA LEU A 91 18.92 2.53 -4.48
C LEU A 91 18.45 1.15 -4.96
N PRO A 92 19.29 0.12 -4.88
CA PRO A 92 18.85 -1.26 -5.05
C PRO A 92 17.78 -1.61 -4.01
N LEU A 93 16.65 -2.21 -4.45
CA LEU A 93 15.53 -2.58 -3.59
C LEU A 93 15.61 -4.05 -3.20
N GLU A 94 15.42 -4.33 -1.93
CA GLU A 94 15.23 -5.66 -1.37
C GLU A 94 13.93 -5.72 -0.56
N PHE A 95 13.05 -6.68 -0.86
CA PHE A 95 11.86 -6.92 -0.05
C PHE A 95 12.16 -7.93 1.06
N VAL A 96 11.80 -7.55 2.30
CA VAL A 96 11.85 -8.44 3.46
C VAL A 96 10.41 -8.72 3.88
N THR A 97 9.95 -9.95 3.73
CA THR A 97 8.53 -10.30 3.91
C THR A 97 8.25 -10.92 5.27
N TYR A 98 7.12 -10.54 5.87
CA TYR A 98 6.64 -11.03 7.15
C TYR A 98 5.15 -11.40 7.07
N GLU A 99 4.73 -12.39 7.84
CA GLU A 99 3.35 -12.86 7.84
C GLU A 99 2.41 -12.04 8.74
N ALA A 100 2.94 -11.11 9.54
CA ALA A 100 2.16 -10.27 10.45
C ALA A 100 2.86 -8.95 10.76
N ALA A 101 2.08 -7.89 11.07
CA ALA A 101 2.61 -6.59 11.45
C ALA A 101 3.46 -6.63 12.73
N GLY A 102 3.09 -7.48 13.70
CA GLY A 102 3.90 -7.71 14.90
C GLY A 102 5.30 -8.22 14.57
N LYS A 103 5.42 -9.12 13.57
CA LYS A 103 6.72 -9.64 13.13
C LYS A 103 7.57 -8.59 12.41
N VAL A 104 6.94 -7.68 11.65
CA VAL A 104 7.66 -6.52 11.09
C VAL A 104 8.26 -5.68 12.22
N PHE A 105 7.47 -5.40 13.26
CA PHE A 105 7.92 -4.58 14.39
C PHE A 105 8.99 -5.29 15.24
N GLU A 106 8.86 -6.59 15.51
CA GLU A 106 9.89 -7.39 16.21
C GLU A 106 11.24 -7.35 15.47
N ALA A 107 11.22 -7.42 14.15
CA ALA A 107 12.43 -7.42 13.31
C ALA A 107 13.19 -6.08 13.30
N LEU A 108 12.57 -4.99 13.75
CA LEU A 108 13.22 -3.69 13.93
C LEU A 108 14.46 -3.78 14.82
N LYS A 109 14.34 -4.51 15.94
CA LYS A 109 15.45 -4.65 16.92
C LYS A 109 16.69 -5.34 16.35
N ALA A 110 16.48 -6.19 15.34
CA ALA A 110 17.56 -6.86 14.62
C ALA A 110 18.10 -6.01 13.45
N GLY A 111 17.58 -4.80 13.22
CA GLY A 111 17.96 -3.96 12.10
C GLY A 111 17.68 -4.62 10.74
N ALA A 112 16.62 -5.43 10.64
CA ALA A 112 16.36 -6.27 9.47
C ALA A 112 15.79 -5.50 8.27
N TRP A 113 15.32 -4.28 8.46
CA TRP A 113 14.73 -3.44 7.41
C TRP A 113 15.08 -1.94 7.61
N ASP A 114 14.88 -1.15 6.57
CA ASP A 114 15.16 0.29 6.56
C ASP A 114 13.88 1.12 6.43
N VAL A 115 12.89 0.62 5.69
CA VAL A 115 11.53 1.16 5.62
C VAL A 115 10.52 0.06 5.85
N ALA A 116 9.43 0.40 6.53
CA ALA A 116 8.33 -0.53 6.79
C ALA A 116 6.99 0.16 6.58
N PHE A 117 5.93 -0.66 6.41
CA PHE A 117 4.57 -0.19 6.17
C PHE A 117 3.62 -0.89 7.14
N PHE A 118 3.11 -0.15 8.09
CA PHE A 118 2.17 -0.65 9.09
C PHE A 118 1.43 0.48 9.78
N ALA A 119 0.41 0.14 10.54
CA ALA A 119 -0.42 1.11 11.22
C ALA A 119 0.39 1.95 12.23
N ILE A 120 0.08 3.23 12.26
CA ILE A 120 0.53 4.12 13.34
C ILE A 120 -0.08 3.63 14.65
N GLU A 121 0.78 3.24 15.60
CA GLU A 121 0.38 2.80 16.93
C GLU A 121 1.37 3.35 17.98
N PRO A 122 0.91 3.81 19.15
CA PRO A 122 1.79 4.45 20.16
C PRO A 122 3.00 3.60 20.53
N VAL A 123 2.81 2.28 20.70
CA VAL A 123 3.90 1.36 21.06
C VAL A 123 4.96 1.26 19.96
N ARG A 124 4.56 1.42 18.69
CA ARG A 124 5.49 1.40 17.55
C ARG A 124 6.18 2.74 17.36
N ALA A 125 5.48 3.86 17.60
CA ALA A 125 6.02 5.20 17.50
C ALA A 125 7.14 5.50 18.52
N ALA A 126 7.31 4.65 19.53
CA ALA A 126 8.46 4.72 20.43
C ALA A 126 9.79 4.46 19.70
N ASP A 127 9.79 3.55 18.70
CA ASP A 127 11.00 3.06 18.02
C ASP A 127 10.99 3.34 16.50
N VAL A 128 9.90 3.91 15.95
CA VAL A 128 9.72 4.19 14.53
C VAL A 128 9.32 5.63 14.32
N ASP A 129 10.01 6.30 13.40
CA ASP A 129 9.59 7.59 12.87
C ASP A 129 8.62 7.35 11.69
N PHE A 130 7.33 7.64 11.91
CA PHE A 130 6.27 7.49 10.92
C PHE A 130 6.13 8.71 10.03
N THR A 131 5.74 8.48 8.77
CA THR A 131 5.15 9.52 7.91
C THR A 131 3.71 9.82 8.34
N ALA A 132 3.07 10.81 7.72
CA ALA A 132 1.62 10.84 7.69
C ALA A 132 1.05 9.55 7.05
N PRO A 133 -0.19 9.18 7.35
CA PRO A 133 -0.80 8.02 6.73
C PRO A 133 -0.94 8.21 5.22
N TYR A 134 -0.75 7.12 4.46
CA TYR A 134 -0.99 7.10 3.02
C TYR A 134 -2.33 6.44 2.67
N VAL A 135 -2.80 5.53 3.51
CA VAL A 135 -4.07 4.79 3.33
C VAL A 135 -4.77 4.64 4.67
N LEU A 136 -6.09 4.75 4.63
CA LEU A 136 -7.01 4.47 5.74
C LEU A 136 -7.76 3.18 5.44
N ILE A 137 -7.83 2.27 6.42
CA ILE A 137 -8.62 1.05 6.36
C ILE A 137 -9.45 0.90 7.64
N GLU A 138 -10.54 0.15 7.58
CA GLU A 138 -11.43 -0.01 8.72
C GLU A 138 -11.16 -1.31 9.48
N GLY A 139 -11.16 -1.22 10.82
CA GLY A 139 -11.21 -2.36 11.72
C GLY A 139 -12.65 -2.62 12.18
N THR A 140 -13.13 -3.86 12.01
CA THR A 140 -14.48 -4.27 12.43
C THR A 140 -14.47 -5.71 12.99
N TYR A 141 -15.65 -6.20 13.38
CA TYR A 141 -15.83 -7.54 13.88
C TYR A 141 -16.55 -8.43 12.87
N MET A 142 -16.17 -9.70 12.87
CA MET A 142 -16.92 -10.81 12.30
C MET A 142 -17.45 -11.69 13.43
N VAL A 143 -18.68 -12.15 13.30
CA VAL A 143 -19.36 -13.01 14.26
C VAL A 143 -20.07 -14.15 13.55
N LEU A 144 -20.52 -15.18 14.28
CA LEU A 144 -21.42 -16.19 13.72
C LEU A 144 -22.73 -15.52 13.25
N LYS A 145 -23.33 -16.08 12.22
CA LYS A 145 -24.52 -15.49 11.58
C LYS A 145 -25.68 -15.29 12.54
N ASP A 146 -25.90 -16.25 13.44
CA ASP A 146 -26.94 -16.26 14.47
C ASP A 146 -26.52 -15.59 15.80
N SER A 147 -25.32 -15.03 15.87
CA SER A 147 -24.79 -14.35 17.07
C SER A 147 -25.77 -13.30 17.59
N PRO A 148 -25.98 -13.22 18.91
CA PRO A 148 -26.76 -12.17 19.55
C PRO A 148 -26.11 -10.79 19.50
N LEU A 149 -24.80 -10.73 19.21
CA LEU A 149 -24.07 -9.47 19.05
C LEU A 149 -24.48 -8.84 17.72
N LYS A 150 -25.18 -7.70 17.73
CA LYS A 150 -25.78 -7.10 16.53
C LYS A 150 -24.98 -5.91 16.00
N VAL A 151 -24.42 -5.11 16.89
CA VAL A 151 -23.63 -3.90 16.57
C VAL A 151 -22.25 -3.93 17.22
N VAL A 152 -21.33 -3.14 16.71
CA VAL A 152 -19.94 -3.07 17.22
C VAL A 152 -19.90 -2.82 18.74
N ALA A 153 -20.80 -1.98 19.27
CA ALA A 153 -20.88 -1.68 20.70
C ALA A 153 -21.29 -2.88 21.58
N ASP A 154 -21.89 -3.91 20.99
CA ASP A 154 -22.28 -5.11 21.73
C ASP A 154 -21.09 -6.00 22.12
N VAL A 155 -19.94 -5.80 21.49
CA VAL A 155 -18.80 -6.73 21.60
C VAL A 155 -18.03 -6.54 22.91
N ASP A 156 -17.96 -5.31 23.47
CA ASP A 156 -17.26 -5.09 24.74
C ASP A 156 -18.16 -5.42 25.95
N ARG A 157 -18.47 -6.67 26.14
CA ARG A 157 -19.27 -7.20 27.28
C ARG A 157 -18.53 -8.31 28.01
N PRO A 158 -18.83 -8.50 29.32
CA PRO A 158 -18.33 -9.65 30.06
C PRO A 158 -18.69 -10.99 29.39
N GLY A 159 -17.74 -11.89 29.29
CA GLY A 159 -17.91 -13.20 28.68
C GLY A 159 -17.71 -13.23 27.16
N VAL A 160 -17.60 -12.09 26.48
CA VAL A 160 -17.27 -12.05 25.06
C VAL A 160 -15.75 -12.25 24.88
N ARG A 161 -15.38 -13.28 24.08
CA ARG A 161 -13.99 -13.59 23.71
C ARG A 161 -13.79 -13.18 22.24
N ILE A 162 -12.75 -12.41 21.98
CA ILE A 162 -12.48 -11.81 20.67
C ILE A 162 -11.17 -12.36 20.12
N ALA A 163 -11.20 -13.07 18.98
CA ALA A 163 -10.00 -13.48 18.28
C ALA A 163 -9.30 -12.28 17.66
N VAL A 164 -7.98 -12.16 17.88
CA VAL A 164 -7.12 -11.15 17.24
C VAL A 164 -5.79 -11.78 16.79
N GLY A 165 -5.17 -11.20 15.76
CA GLY A 165 -3.78 -11.52 15.41
C GLY A 165 -2.83 -10.79 16.34
N VAL A 166 -1.95 -11.50 17.04
CA VAL A 166 -1.01 -10.90 18.00
C VAL A 166 -0.19 -9.77 17.35
N GLY A 167 -0.11 -8.64 18.03
CA GLY A 167 0.65 -7.45 17.58
C GLY A 167 0.08 -6.76 16.34
N SER A 168 -1.14 -7.10 15.88
CA SER A 168 -1.85 -6.35 14.85
C SER A 168 -2.32 -4.99 15.37
N ALA A 169 -2.68 -4.07 14.46
CA ALA A 169 -3.22 -2.76 14.85
C ALA A 169 -4.48 -2.91 15.70
N TYR A 170 -5.37 -3.80 15.30
CA TYR A 170 -6.60 -4.07 16.05
C TYR A 170 -6.36 -4.77 17.39
N ASP A 171 -5.36 -5.65 17.53
CA ASP A 171 -4.95 -6.18 18.85
C ASP A 171 -4.46 -5.05 19.76
N LEU A 172 -3.55 -4.21 19.27
CA LEU A 172 -2.99 -3.11 20.06
C LEU A 172 -4.06 -2.08 20.44
N TYR A 173 -4.95 -1.74 19.50
CA TYR A 173 -6.06 -0.83 19.75
C TYR A 173 -7.03 -1.40 20.81
N LEU A 174 -7.51 -2.63 20.60
CA LEU A 174 -8.49 -3.27 21.49
C LEU A 174 -7.91 -3.53 22.87
N THR A 175 -6.61 -3.85 22.98
CA THR A 175 -5.93 -3.99 24.29
C THR A 175 -6.02 -2.71 25.13
N ARG A 176 -6.01 -1.53 24.49
CA ARG A 176 -6.09 -0.24 25.19
C ARG A 176 -7.52 0.23 25.46
N ASN A 177 -8.50 -0.25 24.69
CA ASN A 177 -9.84 0.35 24.66
C ASN A 177 -10.94 -0.56 25.23
N LEU A 178 -10.79 -1.88 25.19
CA LEU A 178 -11.76 -2.81 25.78
C LEU A 178 -11.73 -2.73 27.31
N LYS A 179 -12.91 -2.83 27.90
CA LYS A 179 -13.10 -2.80 29.34
C LYS A 179 -13.59 -4.15 29.91
N ASN A 180 -14.36 -4.89 29.14
CA ASN A 180 -15.10 -6.05 29.62
C ASN A 180 -14.80 -7.34 28.85
N ALA A 181 -14.63 -7.25 27.52
CA ALA A 181 -14.36 -8.41 26.68
C ALA A 181 -12.90 -8.87 26.78
N THR A 182 -12.65 -10.15 26.48
CA THR A 182 -11.33 -10.78 26.56
C THR A 182 -10.75 -11.01 25.17
N LEU A 183 -9.49 -10.63 24.94
CA LEU A 183 -8.77 -10.91 23.70
C LEU A 183 -8.13 -12.28 23.74
N VAL A 184 -8.39 -13.10 22.71
CA VAL A 184 -7.74 -14.37 22.44
C VAL A 184 -6.83 -14.19 21.21
N ARG A 185 -5.52 -14.36 21.41
CA ARG A 185 -4.51 -14.00 20.41
C ARG A 185 -4.06 -15.20 19.60
N ALA A 186 -4.21 -15.13 18.28
CA ALA A 186 -3.58 -16.09 17.37
C ALA A 186 -2.06 -15.86 17.38
N LYS A 187 -1.30 -16.92 17.69
CA LYS A 187 0.17 -16.83 17.87
C LYS A 187 0.95 -16.67 16.58
N THR A 188 0.39 -17.13 15.46
CA THR A 188 1.05 -17.15 14.15
C THR A 188 0.17 -16.50 13.09
N GLY A 189 0.81 -15.85 12.10
CA GLY A 189 0.15 -15.32 10.92
C GLY A 189 -0.62 -14.02 11.16
N GLY A 190 -1.22 -13.53 10.09
CA GLY A 190 -2.06 -12.33 10.06
C GLY A 190 -3.54 -12.64 10.25
N GLY A 191 -4.39 -11.99 9.45
CA GLY A 191 -5.84 -12.10 9.56
C GLY A 191 -6.41 -13.52 9.39
N ARG A 192 -5.77 -14.39 8.61
CA ARG A 192 -6.22 -15.77 8.44
C ARG A 192 -6.12 -16.59 9.73
N ALA A 193 -4.97 -16.54 10.41
CA ALA A 193 -4.79 -17.28 11.67
C ALA A 193 -5.78 -16.84 12.76
N MET A 194 -6.17 -15.58 12.78
CA MET A 194 -7.20 -15.05 13.66
C MET A 194 -8.58 -15.64 13.33
N ILE A 195 -8.94 -15.73 12.04
CA ILE A 195 -10.20 -16.35 11.60
C ILE A 195 -10.22 -17.85 11.98
N ASP A 196 -9.13 -18.56 11.72
CA ASP A 196 -9.01 -19.99 12.07
C ASP A 196 -9.17 -20.21 13.58
N LEU A 197 -8.57 -19.35 14.42
CA LEU A 197 -8.74 -19.38 15.87
C LEU A 197 -10.19 -19.11 16.28
N PHE A 198 -10.85 -18.11 15.70
CA PHE A 198 -12.25 -17.80 15.96
C PHE A 198 -13.16 -19.00 15.70
N MET A 199 -12.98 -19.68 14.56
CA MET A 199 -13.78 -20.83 14.18
C MET A 199 -13.48 -22.07 15.03
N ALA A 200 -12.19 -22.35 15.30
CA ALA A 200 -11.77 -23.53 16.05
C ALA A 200 -12.22 -23.50 17.52
N ASP A 201 -12.02 -22.36 18.18
CA ASP A 201 -12.30 -22.18 19.59
C ASP A 201 -13.74 -21.70 19.86
N LYS A 202 -14.55 -21.55 18.80
CA LYS A 202 -15.94 -21.07 18.86
C LYS A 202 -16.04 -19.80 19.69
N LEU A 203 -15.21 -18.81 19.34
CA LEU A 203 -15.19 -17.53 20.03
C LEU A 203 -16.40 -16.68 19.62
N GLU A 204 -16.74 -15.67 20.40
CA GLU A 204 -17.93 -14.84 20.21
C GLU A 204 -17.74 -13.84 19.03
N ALA A 205 -16.50 -13.36 18.83
CA ALA A 205 -16.17 -12.44 17.75
C ALA A 205 -14.72 -12.64 17.24
N ALA A 206 -14.48 -12.19 16.01
CA ALA A 206 -13.16 -12.03 15.44
C ALA A 206 -12.96 -10.58 15.02
N ALA A 207 -11.86 -9.92 15.46
CA ALA A 207 -11.54 -8.54 15.09
C ALA A 207 -10.49 -8.50 13.99
N GLY A 208 -10.73 -7.75 12.93
CA GLY A 208 -9.80 -7.67 11.80
C GLY A 208 -10.05 -6.48 10.90
N VAL A 209 -9.24 -6.38 9.85
CA VAL A 209 -9.48 -5.45 8.75
C VAL A 209 -10.76 -5.87 8.02
N LYS A 210 -11.64 -4.91 7.76
CA LYS A 210 -13.00 -5.15 7.25
C LYS A 210 -13.01 -5.91 5.93
N GLN A 211 -12.18 -5.50 4.96
CA GLN A 211 -12.19 -6.12 3.63
C GLN A 211 -11.88 -7.63 3.65
N PRO A 212 -10.79 -8.11 4.26
CA PRO A 212 -10.54 -9.55 4.39
C PRO A 212 -11.63 -10.31 5.14
N LEU A 213 -12.29 -9.70 6.12
CA LEU A 213 -13.42 -10.32 6.81
C LEU A 213 -14.64 -10.45 5.90
N VAL A 214 -14.94 -9.45 5.08
CA VAL A 214 -16.02 -9.49 4.08
C VAL A 214 -15.74 -10.55 3.02
N GLU A 215 -14.51 -10.63 2.53
CA GLU A 215 -14.09 -11.65 1.56
C GLU A 215 -14.26 -13.06 2.13
N TYR A 216 -13.85 -13.27 3.38
CA TYR A 216 -14.06 -14.56 4.06
C TYR A 216 -15.54 -14.88 4.25
N ALA A 217 -16.35 -13.93 4.75
CA ALA A 217 -17.77 -14.12 4.97
C ALA A 217 -18.57 -14.41 3.69
N ALA A 218 -18.07 -13.96 2.53
CA ALA A 218 -18.63 -14.32 1.23
C ALA A 218 -18.43 -15.80 0.88
N THR A 219 -17.45 -16.46 1.47
CA THR A 219 -17.15 -17.89 1.25
C THR A 219 -17.72 -18.81 2.32
N ASP A 220 -18.12 -18.27 3.48
CA ASP A 220 -18.67 -19.06 4.59
C ASP A 220 -20.00 -18.46 5.09
N PRO A 221 -21.14 -19.08 4.78
CA PRO A 221 -22.46 -18.56 5.18
C PRO A 221 -22.74 -18.63 6.68
N LYS A 222 -21.86 -19.25 7.48
CA LYS A 222 -21.99 -19.37 8.94
C LYS A 222 -21.60 -18.10 9.68
N VAL A 223 -20.94 -17.14 9.00
CA VAL A 223 -20.48 -15.91 9.59
C VAL A 223 -21.07 -14.69 8.93
N ARG A 224 -21.00 -13.57 9.58
CA ARG A 224 -21.30 -12.24 9.04
C ARG A 224 -20.33 -11.21 9.60
N VAL A 225 -20.03 -10.19 8.81
CA VAL A 225 -19.31 -9.00 9.25
C VAL A 225 -20.30 -8.01 9.83
N MET A 226 -19.95 -7.36 10.92
CA MET A 226 -20.77 -6.31 11.52
C MET A 226 -20.72 -5.03 10.70
N ASP A 227 -21.85 -4.32 10.67
CA ASP A 227 -21.90 -2.96 10.18
C ASP A 227 -21.11 -2.02 11.10
N GLY A 228 -20.55 -0.96 10.51
CA GLY A 228 -19.72 0.00 11.23
C GLY A 228 -18.26 -0.47 11.44
N ARG A 229 -17.58 0.21 12.32
CA ARG A 229 -16.16 -0.01 12.64
C ARG A 229 -15.89 0.35 14.09
N PHE A 230 -14.92 -0.29 14.72
CA PHE A 230 -14.39 0.12 16.02
C PHE A 230 -13.16 1.04 15.87
N GLN A 231 -12.46 1.01 14.73
CA GLN A 231 -11.23 1.76 14.48
C GLN A 231 -11.10 2.13 13.01
N VAL A 232 -10.59 3.34 12.74
CA VAL A 232 -9.92 3.68 11.49
C VAL A 232 -8.44 3.39 11.69
N ILE A 233 -7.85 2.57 10.83
CA ILE A 233 -6.46 2.15 10.91
C ILE A 233 -5.66 3.00 9.91
N GLU A 234 -4.80 3.86 10.43
CA GLU A 234 -3.93 4.76 9.66
C GLU A 234 -2.66 4.01 9.24
N GLN A 235 -2.54 3.67 7.96
CA GLN A 235 -1.38 2.98 7.41
C GLN A 235 -0.34 3.99 6.94
N ALA A 236 0.87 3.91 7.46
CA ALA A 236 1.96 4.83 7.16
C ALA A 236 3.24 4.11 6.77
N MET A 237 4.16 4.83 6.13
CA MET A 237 5.54 4.41 6.03
C MET A 237 6.26 4.76 7.33
N GLY A 238 7.27 3.98 7.68
CA GLY A 238 8.12 4.27 8.83
C GLY A 238 9.56 3.85 8.57
N THR A 239 10.47 4.53 9.26
CA THR A 239 11.90 4.19 9.32
C THR A 239 12.32 4.02 10.77
N PRO A 240 13.38 3.25 11.10
CA PRO A 240 13.90 3.17 12.45
C PRO A 240 14.14 4.56 13.03
N LYS A 241 13.74 4.77 14.28
CA LYS A 241 13.85 6.07 14.96
C LYS A 241 15.27 6.63 14.94
N GLY A 242 15.38 7.95 14.76
CA GLY A 242 16.64 8.67 14.72
C GLY A 242 17.25 8.83 13.32
N ARG A 243 16.61 8.27 12.28
CA ARG A 243 17.00 8.49 10.87
C ARG A 243 16.26 9.74 10.35
N THR A 244 16.67 10.91 10.85
CA THR A 244 15.93 12.16 10.69
C THR A 244 15.84 12.65 9.23
N ALA A 245 16.91 12.47 8.46
CA ALA A 245 16.92 12.85 7.04
C ALA A 245 16.00 11.94 6.23
N ALA A 246 16.06 10.62 6.46
CA ALA A 246 15.18 9.65 5.85
C ALA A 246 13.71 9.90 6.22
N ALA A 247 13.41 10.14 7.50
CA ALA A 247 12.05 10.40 7.95
C ALA A 247 11.41 11.61 7.27
N ARG A 248 12.14 12.73 7.17
CA ARG A 248 11.68 13.94 6.45
C ARG A 248 11.45 13.67 4.97
N TYR A 249 12.38 12.96 4.33
CA TYR A 249 12.26 12.60 2.92
C TYR A 249 11.05 11.70 2.66
N LEU A 250 10.85 10.67 3.49
CA LEU A 250 9.71 9.76 3.41
C LEU A 250 8.37 10.49 3.62
N HIS A 251 8.34 11.47 4.54
CA HIS A 251 7.14 12.29 4.74
C HIS A 251 6.77 13.06 3.47
N ALA A 252 7.72 13.79 2.89
CA ALA A 252 7.50 14.53 1.63
C ALA A 252 7.12 13.58 0.48
N PHE A 253 7.78 12.43 0.39
CA PHE A 253 7.49 11.39 -0.60
C PHE A 253 6.04 10.89 -0.49
N VAL A 254 5.57 10.55 0.71
CA VAL A 254 4.20 10.07 0.92
C VAL A 254 3.17 11.13 0.54
N GLU A 255 3.37 12.39 0.94
CA GLU A 255 2.46 13.48 0.58
C GLU A 255 2.39 13.68 -0.94
N GLU A 256 3.52 13.61 -1.62
CA GLU A 256 3.54 13.69 -3.08
C GLU A 256 2.85 12.49 -3.73
N MET A 257 3.04 11.27 -3.21
CA MET A 257 2.36 10.07 -3.73
C MET A 257 0.84 10.13 -3.54
N LYS A 258 0.36 10.75 -2.47
CA LYS A 258 -1.07 11.02 -2.29
C LYS A 258 -1.56 12.07 -3.29
N ALA A 259 -0.87 13.22 -3.35
CA ALA A 259 -1.27 14.35 -4.18
C ALA A 259 -1.24 14.06 -5.69
N SER A 260 -0.30 13.24 -6.16
CA SER A 260 -0.19 12.85 -7.57
C SER A 260 -1.21 11.81 -8.03
N GLY A 261 -2.01 11.24 -7.09
CA GLY A 261 -2.91 10.12 -7.38
C GLY A 261 -2.23 8.74 -7.43
N PHE A 262 -0.91 8.66 -7.20
CA PHE A 262 -0.18 7.39 -7.25
C PHE A 262 -0.76 6.34 -6.30
N VAL A 263 -1.10 6.73 -5.06
CA VAL A 263 -1.70 5.83 -4.06
C VAL A 263 -3.09 5.38 -4.51
N ALA A 264 -3.92 6.28 -5.02
CA ALA A 264 -5.26 5.94 -5.54
C ALA A 264 -5.18 4.93 -6.68
N ASP A 265 -4.29 5.15 -7.63
CA ASP A 265 -4.08 4.25 -8.76
C ASP A 265 -3.53 2.88 -8.32
N ALA A 266 -2.64 2.85 -7.33
CA ALA A 266 -2.12 1.61 -6.78
C ALA A 266 -3.21 0.79 -6.08
N LEU A 267 -4.08 1.41 -5.29
CA LEU A 267 -5.24 0.77 -4.68
C LEU A 267 -6.21 0.23 -5.73
N LYS A 268 -6.48 1.00 -6.78
CA LYS A 268 -7.33 0.57 -7.90
C LYS A 268 -6.73 -0.64 -8.63
N ARG A 269 -5.43 -0.63 -8.96
CA ARG A 269 -4.73 -1.77 -9.57
C ARG A 269 -4.78 -3.02 -8.70
N SER A 270 -4.75 -2.84 -7.39
CA SER A 270 -4.80 -3.92 -6.40
C SER A 270 -6.23 -4.39 -6.07
N ASN A 271 -7.24 -3.82 -6.73
CA ASN A 271 -8.66 -4.11 -6.48
C ASN A 271 -9.05 -3.93 -5.00
N GLN A 272 -8.70 -2.78 -4.41
CA GLN A 272 -8.97 -2.45 -3.00
C GLN A 272 -9.92 -1.23 -2.86
N PRO A 273 -11.19 -1.34 -3.29
CA PRO A 273 -12.12 -0.20 -3.32
C PRO A 273 -12.54 0.29 -1.94
N ALA A 274 -12.39 -0.53 -0.90
CA ALA A 274 -12.73 -0.18 0.47
C ALA A 274 -11.59 0.50 1.25
N ALA A 275 -10.40 0.59 0.65
CA ALA A 275 -9.29 1.33 1.22
C ALA A 275 -9.30 2.77 0.67
N GLU A 276 -9.16 3.73 1.55
CA GLU A 276 -9.20 5.15 1.20
C GLU A 276 -7.81 5.76 1.22
N VAL A 277 -7.52 6.64 0.26
CA VAL A 277 -6.31 7.48 0.34
C VAL A 277 -6.45 8.42 1.52
N ALA A 278 -5.46 8.46 2.39
CA ALA A 278 -5.49 9.37 3.52
C ALA A 278 -5.45 10.84 3.06
N PRO A 279 -6.14 11.76 3.75
CA PRO A 279 -6.11 13.17 3.41
C PRO A 279 -4.68 13.75 3.52
N PRO A 280 -4.39 14.90 2.89
CA PRO A 280 -3.14 15.59 3.10
C PRO A 280 -2.92 15.86 4.59
N SER A 281 -1.68 15.69 5.05
CA SER A 281 -1.34 16.10 6.42
C SER A 281 -1.28 17.63 6.52
N ALA A 282 -1.71 18.20 7.64
CA ALA A 282 -1.40 19.59 7.93
C ALA A 282 0.13 19.76 8.01
N MET A 283 0.66 20.72 7.24
CA MET A 283 2.07 21.11 7.33
C MET A 283 2.38 21.76 8.66
#